data_c33fb5212d644859361a982d7c70851f
#
_entry.id   c33fb5212d644859361a982d7c70851f
#
_cell.length_a   1.000
_cell.length_b   1.000
_cell.length_c   1.000
_cell.angle_alpha   90.00
_cell.angle_beta   90.00
_cell.angle_gamma   90.00
#
_symmetry.space_group_name_H-M   'P 1'
#
loop_
_entity.id
_entity.type
_entity.pdbx_description
1 polymer ?
#
loop_
_entity_poly.entity_id
_entity_poly.type
_entity_poly.pdbx_seq_one_letter_code
_entity_poly.pdbx_strand_id
1 'polypeptide(L)' 'MSNEESTTLKNILSAGKAEFLEKDFNSASLRNIVKTAGVTSGAFYGYFSGKEALFAALVLKSTQKP' A
#
# COMPACT_ATOMS: atom_id res chain seq x y z
N MET A 1 -11.95 7.50 17.02
CA MET A 1 -11.71 7.22 16.67
C MET A 1 -10.90 6.47 16.01
N SER A 2 -10.07 6.12 16.05
CA SER A 2 -9.33 5.47 15.39
C SER A 2 -9.79 4.37 14.98
N ASN A 3 -9.50 3.80 14.10
CA ASN A 3 -10.04 2.73 13.80
C ASN A 3 -9.16 1.82 13.18
N GLU A 4 -9.46 0.61 13.25
CA GLU A 4 -8.68 -0.40 12.71
C GLU A 4 -8.53 -0.26 11.24
N GLU A 5 -9.52 0.26 10.60
CA GLU A 5 -9.45 0.47 9.18
C GLU A 5 -8.36 1.42 8.82
N SER A 6 -8.24 2.49 9.56
CA SER A 6 -7.22 3.46 9.31
C SER A 6 -5.85 2.88 9.49
N THR A 7 -5.69 2.04 10.50
CA THR A 7 -4.41 1.41 10.75
C THR A 7 -4.05 0.46 9.63
N THR A 8 -5.01 -0.31 9.15
CA THR A 8 -4.78 -1.23 8.06
C THR A 8 -4.34 -0.48 6.81
N LEU A 9 -5.02 0.59 6.50
CA LEU A 9 -4.69 1.38 5.33
C LEU A 9 -3.29 1.97 5.46
N LYS A 10 -2.95 2.49 6.62
CA LYS A 10 -1.64 3.02 6.84
C LYS A 10 -0.57 1.97 6.67
N ASN A 11 -0.80 0.79 7.17
CA ASN A 11 0.15 -0.29 7.06
C ASN A 11 0.36 -0.68 5.59
N ILE A 12 -0.71 -0.71 4.82
CA ILE A 12 -0.62 -1.03 3.41
C ILE A 12 0.18 0.05 2.67
N LEU A 13 -0.10 1.30 2.97
CA LEU A 13 0.60 2.40 2.31
C LEU A 13 2.08 2.40 2.65
N SER A 14 2.40 2.17 3.90
CA SER A 14 3.79 2.11 4.32
C SER A 14 4.53 0.96 3.66
N ALA A 15 3.91 -0.21 3.64
CA ALA A 15 4.52 -1.38 3.04
C ALA A 15 4.72 -1.17 1.55
N GLY A 16 3.74 -0.57 0.89
CA GLY A 16 3.82 -0.30 -0.53
C GLY A 16 4.94 0.67 -0.84
N LYS A 17 5.03 1.71 -0.04
CA LYS A 17 6.06 2.71 -0.24
C LYS A 17 7.45 2.07 -0.12
N ALA A 18 7.65 1.26 0.90
CA ALA A 18 8.94 0.62 1.11
C ALA A 18 9.27 -0.29 -0.06
N GLU A 19 8.30 -1.04 -0.54
CA GLU A 19 8.53 -1.97 -1.62
C GLU A 19 8.88 -1.23 -2.91
N PHE A 20 8.16 -0.16 -3.21
CA PHE A 20 8.42 0.59 -4.44
C PHE A 20 9.71 1.39 -4.37
N LEU A 21 10.17 1.73 -3.19
CA LEU A 21 11.44 2.40 -3.04
C LEU A 21 12.60 1.42 -3.19
N GLU A 22 12.39 0.20 -2.75
CA GLU A 22 13.42 -0.79 -2.83
C GLU A 22 13.51 -1.40 -4.22
N LYS A 23 12.38 -1.54 -4.89
CA LYS A 23 12.33 -2.15 -6.21
C LYS A 23 11.51 -1.28 -7.11
N ASP A 24 11.72 -1.40 -8.41
CA ASP A 24 10.90 -0.62 -9.29
C ASP A 24 9.51 -1.15 -9.27
N PHE A 25 8.58 -0.43 -9.86
CA PHE A 25 7.18 -0.83 -9.91
C PHE A 25 7.04 -2.24 -10.48
N ASN A 26 7.75 -2.51 -11.56
CA ASN A 26 7.63 -3.82 -12.20
C ASN A 26 8.15 -4.95 -11.32
N SER A 27 9.17 -4.69 -10.54
CA SER A 27 9.74 -5.70 -9.69
C SER A 27 9.05 -5.81 -8.34
N ALA A 28 8.32 -4.79 -7.97
CA ALA A 28 7.65 -4.79 -6.67
C ALA A 28 6.64 -5.92 -6.59
N SER A 29 6.60 -6.59 -5.46
CA SER A 29 5.74 -7.74 -5.27
C SER A 29 4.55 -7.43 -4.38
N LEU A 30 3.36 -7.60 -4.92
CA LEU A 30 2.15 -7.38 -4.16
C LEU A 30 2.09 -8.31 -2.96
N ARG A 31 2.53 -9.54 -3.16
CA ARG A 31 2.55 -10.50 -2.09
C ARG A 31 3.43 -10.04 -0.94
N ASN A 32 4.58 -9.46 -1.26
CA ASN A 32 5.47 -8.94 -0.26
C ASN A 32 4.85 -7.75 0.44
N ILE A 33 4.16 -6.90 -0.29
CA ILE A 33 3.50 -5.74 0.29
C ILE A 33 2.47 -6.19 1.32
N VAL A 34 1.66 -7.16 0.95
CA VAL A 34 0.62 -7.67 1.83
C VAL A 34 1.25 -8.29 3.08
N LYS A 35 2.33 -9.04 2.88
CA LYS A 35 3.00 -9.69 3.97
C LYS A 35 3.63 -8.68 4.92
N THR A 36 4.31 -7.70 4.37
CA THR A 36 4.95 -6.66 5.17
C THR A 36 3.93 -5.84 5.94
N ALA A 37 2.80 -5.58 5.31
CA ALA A 37 1.74 -4.81 5.96
C ALA A 37 1.07 -5.60 7.08
N GLY A 38 1.20 -6.90 7.05
CA GLY A 38 0.59 -7.73 8.07
C GLY A 38 -0.90 -7.84 7.90
N VAL A 39 -1.39 -7.79 6.66
CA VAL A 39 -2.81 -7.89 6.41
C VAL A 39 -3.06 -9.06 5.50
N THR A 40 -4.31 -9.44 5.33
CA THR A 40 -4.65 -10.53 4.43
C THR A 40 -4.80 -9.96 3.03
N SER A 41 -4.77 -10.83 2.04
CA SER A 41 -4.98 -10.40 0.67
C SER A 41 -6.39 -9.81 0.52
N GLY A 42 -7.35 -10.42 1.20
CA GLY A 42 -8.71 -9.91 1.14
C GLY A 42 -8.80 -8.49 1.67
N ALA A 43 -8.09 -8.21 2.75
CA ALA A 43 -8.10 -6.88 3.32
C ALA A 43 -7.46 -5.89 2.36
N PHE A 44 -6.36 -6.31 1.72
CA PHE A 44 -5.69 -5.45 0.74
C PHE A 44 -6.65 -5.12 -0.41
N TYR A 45 -7.31 -6.13 -0.96
CA TYR A 45 -8.19 -5.91 -2.09
C TYR A 45 -9.47 -5.16 -1.73
N GLY A 46 -9.71 -5.00 -0.45
CA GLY A 46 -10.79 -4.16 0.01
C GLY A 46 -10.45 -2.68 -0.14
N TYR A 47 -9.15 -2.36 -0.18
CA TYR A 47 -8.73 -0.97 -0.31
C TYR A 47 -8.22 -0.64 -1.71
N PHE A 48 -7.53 -1.56 -2.34
CA PHE A 48 -6.94 -1.31 -3.65
C PHE A 48 -7.19 -2.49 -4.58
N SER A 49 -7.37 -2.22 -5.84
CA SER A 49 -7.64 -3.29 -6.78
C SER A 49 -6.36 -4.01 -7.19
N GLY A 50 -5.23 -3.45 -6.91
CA GLY A 50 -3.96 -4.10 -7.24
C GLY A 50 -2.80 -3.18 -7.00
N LYS A 51 -1.65 -3.62 -7.42
CA LYS A 51 -0.41 -2.89 -7.24
C LYS A 51 -0.47 -1.51 -7.87
N GLU A 52 -1.11 -1.42 -9.01
CA GLU A 52 -1.20 -0.16 -9.71
C GLU A 52 -2.02 0.86 -8.93
N ALA A 53 -3.11 0.40 -8.35
CA ALA A 53 -3.96 1.30 -7.59
C ALA A 53 -3.21 1.80 -6.35
N LEU A 54 -2.43 0.93 -5.75
CA LEU A 54 -1.66 1.31 -4.58
C LEU A 54 -0.59 2.34 -4.97
N PHE A 55 0.07 2.10 -6.08
CA PHE A 55 1.12 3.01 -6.54
C PHE A 55 0.51 4.38 -6.81
N ALA A 56 -0.63 4.42 -7.46
CA ALA A 56 -1.30 5.68 -7.76
C ALA A 56 -1.64 6.43 -6.48
N ALA A 57 -2.11 5.70 -5.47
CA ALA A 57 -2.47 6.33 -4.21
C ALA A 57 -1.25 6.96 -3.54
N LEU A 58 -0.11 6.27 -3.63
CA LEU A 58 1.10 6.80 -3.03
C LEU A 58 1.60 8.04 -3.76
N VAL A 59 1.49 8.03 -5.06
CA VAL A 59 1.92 9.17 -5.85
C VAL A 59 1.02 10.37 -5.57
N LEU A 60 -0.28 10.15 -5.55
CA LEU A 60 -1.21 11.22 -5.28
C LEU A 60 -0.99 11.81 -3.90
N LYS A 61 -0.73 10.97 -2.94
CA LYS A 61 -0.51 11.44 -1.61
C LYS A 61 0.73 12.29 -1.54
N SER A 62 1.75 11.91 -2.26
CA SER A 62 2.98 12.67 -2.29
C SER A 62 2.78 14.01 -2.92
N THR A 63 2.04 14.07 -4.01
CA THR A 63 1.88 15.33 -4.66
C THR A 63 0.90 16.21 -3.96
N GLN A 64 0.04 15.66 -3.10
CA GLN A 64 -0.89 16.45 -2.45
C GLN A 64 -0.32 17.32 -1.44
N LYS A 65 0.83 17.09 -0.94
CA LYS A 65 1.37 17.82 0.02
C LYS A 65 1.60 19.17 -0.36
N PRO A 66 1.31 20.12 0.25
CA PRO A 66 1.55 21.50 -0.07
C PRO A 66 3.01 21.83 0.04
#